data_7dbf00660ae0f85ea6cbc7051fc79eae
#
_entry.id   7dbf00660ae0f85ea6cbc7051fc79eae
#
_cell.length_a   1.000
_cell.length_b   1.000
_cell.length_c   1.000
_cell.angle_alpha   90.00
_cell.angle_beta   90.00
_cell.angle_gamma   90.00
#
_symmetry.space_group_name_H-M   'P 1'
#
loop_
_entity.id
_entity.type
_entity.pdbx_description
1 polymer ?
#
loop_
_entity_poly.entity_id
_entity_poly.type
_entity_poly.pdbx_seq_one_letter_code
_entity_poly.pdbx_strand_id
1 'polypeptide(L)'
;YTVNHYDRTRRRLYIFYELRAQGMSNRRLAEEINRENPKHREVICDSAEPKSIAEMREYGVAAIGARKGPDSVYYGIKWMQDLEEIIIDPKRCPETAREFSSYEYESDGRGGWRAAFPDNHAIDAVRYSREEDMRHIRVR
;
A
#
# COMPACT_ATOMS: atom_id res chain seq x y z
N TYR A 1 -3.53 -6.00 -3.89
CA TYR A 1 -4.52 -4.95 -3.62
C TYR A 1 -4.95 -4.98 -2.17
N THR A 2 -4.95 -3.83 -1.52
CA THR A 2 -5.43 -3.67 -0.14
C THR A 2 -6.44 -2.54 -0.07
N VAL A 3 -7.37 -2.63 0.88
CA VAL A 3 -8.26 -1.53 1.24
C VAL A 3 -7.99 -1.14 2.68
N ASN A 4 -7.71 0.14 2.88
CA ASN A 4 -7.38 0.66 4.20
C ASN A 4 -8.05 2.03 4.41
N HIS A 5 -8.18 2.41 5.68
CA HIS A 5 -8.70 3.69 6.10
C HIS A 5 -7.77 4.30 7.15
N TYR A 6 -7.48 5.58 7.00
CA TYR A 6 -6.65 6.31 7.96
C TYR A 6 -7.49 7.36 8.70
N ASP A 7 -7.56 7.21 10.02
CA ASP A 7 -8.15 8.20 10.93
C ASP A 7 -7.04 9.15 11.39
N ARG A 8 -6.97 10.34 10.77
CA ARG A 8 -5.96 11.35 11.07
C ARG A 8 -6.03 11.85 12.51
N THR A 9 -7.23 12.02 13.04
CA THR A 9 -7.45 12.58 14.37
C THR A 9 -6.89 11.66 15.44
N ARG A 10 -7.16 10.35 15.31
CA ARG A 10 -6.70 9.34 16.25
C ARG A 10 -5.38 8.71 15.86
N ARG A 11 -4.88 9.02 14.66
CA ARG A 11 -3.65 8.44 14.10
C ARG A 11 -3.69 6.91 14.10
N ARG A 12 -4.80 6.38 13.60
CA ARG A 12 -5.06 4.94 13.46
C ARG A 12 -5.25 4.56 12.01
N LEU A 13 -4.57 3.50 11.61
CA LEU A 13 -4.70 2.91 10.27
C LEU A 13 -5.43 1.58 10.37
N TYR A 14 -6.52 1.44 9.62
CA TYR A 14 -7.33 0.24 9.57
C TYR A 14 -7.15 -0.43 8.21
N ILE A 15 -6.73 -1.69 8.20
CA ILE A 15 -6.60 -2.50 6.99
C ILE A 15 -7.59 -3.65 7.08
N PHE A 16 -8.57 -3.66 6.18
CA PHE A 16 -9.72 -4.55 6.33
C PHE A 16 -10.03 -5.39 5.10
N TYR A 17 -9.28 -5.26 4.00
CA TYR A 17 -9.41 -6.12 2.83
C TYR A 17 -8.06 -6.29 2.13
N GLU A 18 -7.83 -7.49 1.64
CA GLU A 18 -6.72 -7.79 0.75
C GLU A 18 -7.15 -8.73 -0.37
N LEU A 19 -6.52 -8.56 -1.52
CA LEU A 19 -6.55 -9.51 -2.61
C LEU A 19 -5.11 -9.75 -3.04
N ARG A 20 -4.66 -10.98 -2.93
CA ARG A 20 -3.35 -11.40 -3.37
C ARG A 20 -3.51 -12.57 -4.34
N ALA A 21 -3.04 -12.38 -5.57
CA ALA A 21 -3.10 -13.40 -6.59
C ALA A 21 -1.87 -13.33 -7.49
N GLN A 22 -1.41 -14.49 -7.93
CA GLN A 22 -0.37 -14.63 -8.93
C GLN A 22 -0.99 -15.10 -10.23
N GLY A 23 -0.50 -14.56 -11.36
CA GLY A 23 -0.97 -14.96 -12.68
C GLY A 23 -2.38 -14.50 -13.04
N MET A 24 -2.98 -13.63 -12.24
CA MET A 24 -4.28 -13.04 -12.55
C MET A 24 -4.11 -11.97 -13.65
N SER A 25 -4.98 -12.01 -14.67
CA SER A 25 -4.99 -10.97 -15.69
C SER A 25 -5.44 -9.63 -15.12
N ASN A 26 -5.01 -8.52 -15.73
CA ASN A 26 -5.45 -7.19 -15.34
C ASN A 26 -6.97 -7.03 -15.45
N ARG A 27 -7.59 -7.64 -16.43
CA ARG A 27 -9.05 -7.67 -16.57
C ARG A 27 -9.73 -8.29 -15.36
N ARG A 28 -9.27 -9.47 -14.93
CA ARG A 28 -9.83 -10.17 -13.77
C ARG A 28 -9.58 -9.40 -12.48
N LEU A 29 -8.38 -8.85 -12.35
CA LEU A 29 -8.03 -8.01 -11.20
C LEU A 29 -8.94 -6.78 -11.12
N ALA A 30 -9.20 -6.13 -12.25
CA ALA A 30 -10.10 -4.98 -12.32
C ALA A 30 -11.52 -5.34 -11.89
N GLU A 31 -12.04 -6.50 -12.31
CA GLU A 31 -13.35 -6.99 -11.90
C GLU A 31 -13.44 -7.15 -10.38
N GLU A 32 -12.43 -7.76 -9.77
CA GLU A 32 -12.36 -7.94 -8.32
C GLU A 32 -12.25 -6.60 -7.57
N ILE A 33 -11.41 -5.69 -8.05
CA ILE A 33 -11.26 -4.35 -7.46
C ILE A 33 -12.57 -3.58 -7.54
N ASN A 34 -13.24 -3.57 -8.68
CA ASN A 34 -14.49 -2.84 -8.86
C ASN A 34 -15.60 -3.39 -7.97
N ARG A 35 -15.62 -4.68 -7.69
CA ARG A 35 -16.56 -5.29 -6.75
C ARG A 35 -16.37 -4.74 -5.34
N GLU A 36 -15.12 -4.58 -4.89
CA GLU A 36 -14.78 -4.08 -3.55
C GLU A 36 -14.71 -2.55 -3.48
N ASN A 37 -14.79 -1.88 -4.62
CA ASN A 37 -14.71 -0.43 -4.74
C ASN A 37 -15.91 0.15 -5.51
N PRO A 38 -17.15 -0.06 -5.04
CA PRO A 38 -18.35 0.34 -5.78
C PRO A 38 -18.49 1.85 -5.97
N LYS A 39 -17.82 2.65 -5.15
CA LYS A 39 -17.79 4.11 -5.27
C LYS A 39 -16.72 4.63 -6.22
N HIS A 40 -15.99 3.75 -6.87
CA HIS A 40 -14.91 4.09 -7.81
C HIS A 40 -13.93 5.12 -7.27
N ARG A 41 -13.50 4.94 -6.02
CA ARG A 41 -12.44 5.75 -5.42
C ARG A 41 -11.12 5.47 -6.12
N GLU A 42 -10.22 6.44 -6.08
CA GLU A 42 -8.89 6.29 -6.64
C GLU A 42 -8.15 5.08 -6.06
N VAL A 43 -7.55 4.30 -6.95
CA VAL A 43 -6.73 3.14 -6.62
C VAL A 43 -5.29 3.48 -6.96
N ILE A 44 -4.43 3.50 -5.93
CA ILE A 44 -3.01 3.82 -6.09
C ILE A 44 -2.29 2.54 -6.51
N CYS A 45 -1.62 2.60 -7.65
CA CYS A 45 -0.88 1.46 -8.21
C CYS A 45 0.61 1.71 -8.19
N ASP A 46 1.41 0.65 -8.11
CA ASP A 46 2.85 0.79 -8.30
C ASP A 46 3.13 1.40 -9.67
N SER A 47 3.89 2.48 -9.70
CA SER A 47 4.17 3.21 -10.93
C SER A 47 5.21 2.55 -11.84
N ALA A 48 5.76 1.40 -11.44
CA ALA A 48 6.76 0.67 -12.23
C ALA A 48 6.20 0.11 -13.55
N GLU A 49 4.87 -0.08 -13.65
CA GLU A 49 4.22 -0.66 -14.83
C GLU A 49 3.13 0.26 -15.41
N PRO A 50 3.49 1.33 -16.13
CA PRO A 50 2.51 2.27 -16.67
C PRO A 50 1.48 1.64 -17.60
N LYS A 51 1.85 0.59 -18.33
CA LYS A 51 0.94 -0.13 -19.23
C LYS A 51 -0.18 -0.81 -18.46
N SER A 52 0.14 -1.45 -17.35
CA SER A 52 -0.86 -2.10 -16.49
C SER A 52 -1.81 -1.07 -15.89
N ILE A 53 -1.32 0.09 -15.49
CA ILE A 53 -2.15 1.17 -14.97
C ILE A 53 -3.13 1.67 -16.04
N ALA A 54 -2.64 1.88 -17.26
CA ALA A 54 -3.49 2.30 -18.39
C ALA A 54 -4.58 1.27 -18.69
N GLU A 55 -4.23 0.00 -18.71
CA GLU A 55 -5.16 -1.11 -18.93
C GLU A 55 -6.22 -1.21 -17.82
N MET A 56 -5.83 -1.03 -16.56
CA MET A 56 -6.75 -1.00 -15.44
C MET A 56 -7.79 0.13 -15.58
N ARG A 57 -7.38 1.28 -16.07
CA ARG A 57 -8.31 2.39 -16.38
C ARG A 57 -9.31 2.02 -17.47
N GLU A 58 -8.88 1.32 -18.49
CA GLU A 58 -9.76 0.82 -19.56
C GLU A 58 -10.83 -0.12 -19.03
N TYR A 59 -10.50 -0.89 -18.00
CA TYR A 59 -11.45 -1.79 -17.31
C TYR A 59 -12.26 -1.10 -16.21
N GLY A 60 -12.22 0.22 -16.12
CA GLY A 60 -13.08 0.99 -15.24
C GLY A 60 -12.54 1.21 -13.81
N VAL A 61 -11.28 0.90 -13.57
CA VAL A 61 -10.63 1.23 -12.29
C VAL A 61 -10.09 2.65 -12.35
N ALA A 62 -10.38 3.45 -11.33
CA ALA A 62 -9.82 4.80 -11.19
C ALA A 62 -8.36 4.73 -10.73
N ALA A 63 -7.51 4.11 -11.55
CA ALA A 63 -6.12 3.81 -11.24
C ALA A 63 -5.21 5.01 -11.48
N ILE A 64 -4.35 5.30 -10.50
CA ILE A 64 -3.28 6.29 -10.63
C ILE A 64 -1.97 5.69 -10.15
N GLY A 65 -0.86 6.15 -10.72
CA GLY A 65 0.47 5.72 -10.32
C GLY A 65 0.88 6.31 -8.97
N ALA A 66 1.51 5.50 -8.13
CA ALA A 66 2.08 5.96 -6.89
C ALA A 66 3.17 7.00 -7.11
N ARG A 67 3.20 8.02 -6.27
CA ARG A 67 4.27 9.02 -6.26
C ARG A 67 5.36 8.55 -5.30
N LYS A 68 6.51 8.18 -5.86
CA LYS A 68 7.67 7.73 -5.09
C LYS A 68 8.70 8.85 -5.06
N GLY A 69 8.95 9.41 -3.90
CA GLY A 69 10.05 10.35 -3.70
C GLY A 69 11.33 9.65 -3.23
N PRO A 70 12.48 10.37 -3.17
CA PRO A 70 13.68 9.86 -2.55
C PRO A 70 13.40 9.41 -1.11
N ASP A 71 14.00 8.29 -0.69
CA ASP A 71 13.86 7.73 0.65
C ASP A 71 12.42 7.39 1.06
N SER A 72 11.53 7.15 0.10
CA SER A 72 10.11 6.90 0.36
C SER A 72 9.87 5.66 1.24
N VAL A 73 10.71 4.64 1.14
CA VAL A 73 10.63 3.46 2.02
C VAL A 73 10.92 3.87 3.45
N TYR A 74 12.01 4.58 3.68
CA TYR A 74 12.44 5.00 5.00
C TYR A 74 11.41 5.89 5.71
N TYR A 75 11.01 6.99 5.09
CA TYR A 75 10.05 7.89 5.73
C TYR A 75 8.65 7.27 5.85
N GLY A 76 8.28 6.39 4.93
CA GLY A 76 7.02 5.66 4.99
C GLY A 76 6.97 4.72 6.19
N ILE A 77 8.02 3.98 6.44
CA ILE A 77 8.14 3.10 7.61
C ILE A 77 8.15 3.92 8.90
N LYS A 78 8.89 5.03 8.93
CA LYS A 78 8.88 5.96 10.06
C LYS A 78 7.49 6.49 10.36
N TRP A 79 6.74 6.88 9.33
CA TRP A 79 5.37 7.34 9.48
C TRP A 79 4.48 6.27 10.11
N MET A 80 4.58 5.03 9.63
CA MET A 80 3.82 3.90 10.18
C MET A 80 4.18 3.61 11.63
N GLN A 81 5.46 3.69 11.98
CA GLN A 81 5.93 3.49 13.36
C GLN A 81 5.42 4.57 14.32
N ASP A 82 5.19 5.78 13.85
CA ASP A 82 4.71 6.90 14.66
C ASP A 82 3.18 6.92 14.82
N LEU A 83 2.45 6.01 14.16
CA LEU A 83 1.02 5.87 14.37
C LEU A 83 0.69 5.32 15.76
N GLU A 84 -0.47 5.72 16.29
CA GLU A 84 -0.98 5.14 17.54
C GLU A 84 -1.24 3.64 17.40
N GLU A 85 -1.91 3.26 16.32
CA GLU A 85 -2.24 1.87 16.06
C GLU A 85 -2.33 1.58 14.57
N ILE A 86 -1.96 0.37 14.20
CA ILE A 86 -2.28 -0.25 12.91
C ILE A 86 -3.15 -1.46 13.22
N ILE A 87 -4.39 -1.42 12.77
CA ILE A 87 -5.41 -2.44 13.07
C ILE A 87 -5.66 -3.24 11.79
N ILE A 88 -5.40 -4.53 11.84
CA ILE A 88 -5.53 -5.44 10.71
C ILE A 88 -6.48 -6.57 11.09
N ASP A 89 -7.49 -6.83 10.25
CA ASP A 89 -8.35 -8.00 10.41
C ASP A 89 -7.61 -9.26 9.90
N PRO A 90 -7.12 -10.14 10.77
CA PRO A 90 -6.31 -11.27 10.36
C PRO A 90 -7.08 -12.36 9.62
N LYS A 91 -8.41 -12.37 9.72
CA LYS A 91 -9.26 -13.30 8.97
C LYS A 91 -9.46 -12.86 7.53
N ARG A 92 -9.65 -11.56 7.32
CA ARG A 92 -9.84 -10.97 6.00
C ARG A 92 -8.52 -10.64 5.31
N CYS A 93 -7.48 -10.36 6.08
CA CYS A 93 -6.18 -9.91 5.60
C CYS A 93 -5.04 -10.77 6.18
N PRO A 94 -5.03 -12.11 5.96
CA PRO A 94 -4.02 -12.98 6.57
C PRO A 94 -2.60 -12.68 6.09
N GLU A 95 -2.41 -12.38 4.81
CA GLU A 95 -1.08 -12.08 4.26
C GLU A 95 -0.57 -10.72 4.71
N THR A 96 -1.43 -9.72 4.77
CA THR A 96 -1.09 -8.40 5.31
C THR A 96 -0.69 -8.51 6.78
N ALA A 97 -1.47 -9.24 7.58
CA ALA A 97 -1.15 -9.47 8.99
C ALA A 97 0.20 -10.16 9.15
N ARG A 98 0.49 -11.17 8.33
CA ARG A 98 1.79 -11.86 8.32
C ARG A 98 2.94 -10.91 8.00
N GLU A 99 2.81 -10.11 6.95
CA GLU A 99 3.85 -9.16 6.55
C GLU A 99 4.13 -8.11 7.64
N PHE A 100 3.10 -7.49 8.20
CA PHE A 100 3.27 -6.49 9.27
C PHE A 100 3.85 -7.10 10.55
N SER A 101 3.53 -8.34 10.87
CA SER A 101 4.08 -9.03 12.06
C SER A 101 5.55 -9.39 11.92
N SER A 102 6.03 -9.60 10.71
CA SER A 102 7.39 -10.06 10.43
C SER A 102 8.26 -9.03 9.71
N TYR A 103 7.74 -7.82 9.49
CA TYR A 103 8.49 -6.81 8.76
C TYR A 103 9.67 -6.30 9.56
N GLU A 104 10.84 -6.42 8.97
CA GLU A 104 12.08 -5.86 9.48
C GLU A 104 12.80 -5.14 8.34
N TYR A 105 13.56 -4.11 8.66
CA TYR A 105 14.49 -3.53 7.71
C TYR A 105 15.85 -3.33 8.35
N GLU A 106 16.87 -3.39 7.52
CA GLU A 106 18.26 -3.37 7.93
C GLU A 106 19.04 -2.28 7.17
N SER A 107 20.17 -1.88 7.72
CA SER A 107 21.08 -0.97 7.02
C SER A 107 21.57 -1.62 5.73
N ASP A 108 21.57 -0.88 4.62
CA ASP A 108 22.13 -1.32 3.34
C ASP A 108 23.66 -1.22 3.30
N GLY A 109 24.29 -0.75 4.37
CA GLY A 109 25.74 -0.52 4.44
C GLY A 109 26.22 0.74 3.71
N ARG A 110 25.30 1.54 3.16
CA ARG A 110 25.59 2.75 2.39
C ARG A 110 24.93 4.00 2.94
N GLY A 111 24.50 3.95 4.21
CA GLY A 111 23.78 5.04 4.85
C GLY A 111 22.27 5.04 4.63
N GLY A 112 21.73 4.03 3.95
CA GLY A 112 20.30 3.82 3.72
C GLY A 112 19.77 2.58 4.43
N TRP A 113 18.51 2.26 4.14
CA TRP A 113 17.78 1.14 4.73
C TRP A 113 17.06 0.34 3.64
N ARG A 114 16.97 -0.97 3.84
CA ARG A 114 16.25 -1.89 2.96
C ARG A 114 15.43 -2.88 3.79
N ALA A 115 14.39 -3.45 3.21
CA ALA A 115 13.66 -4.53 3.84
C ALA A 115 14.56 -5.76 4.01
N ALA A 116 14.58 -6.32 5.22
CA ALA A 116 15.34 -7.54 5.51
C ALA A 116 14.76 -8.76 4.76
N PHE A 117 13.44 -8.75 4.52
CA PHE A 117 12.74 -9.79 3.77
C PHE A 117 12.11 -9.21 2.51
N PRO A 118 12.21 -9.88 1.35
CA PRO A 118 11.72 -9.34 0.08
C PRO A 118 10.20 -9.39 -0.09
N ASP A 119 9.49 -10.18 0.70
CA ASP A 119 8.04 -10.36 0.59
C ASP A 119 7.28 -9.34 1.46
N ASN A 120 7.08 -8.14 0.91
CA ASN A 120 6.44 -7.00 1.59
C ASN A 120 5.43 -6.29 0.69
N HIS A 121 4.76 -7.02 -0.18
CA HIS A 121 3.86 -6.46 -1.19
C HIS A 121 2.66 -5.73 -0.60
N ALA A 122 2.07 -6.27 0.48
CA ALA A 122 0.93 -5.63 1.14
C ALA A 122 1.37 -4.34 1.87
N ILE A 123 2.52 -4.35 2.53
CA ILE A 123 3.08 -3.17 3.20
C ILE A 123 3.36 -2.07 2.17
N ASP A 124 3.95 -2.42 1.03
CA ASP A 124 4.20 -1.46 -0.06
C ASP A 124 2.90 -0.87 -0.60
N ALA A 125 1.88 -1.69 -0.82
CA ALA A 125 0.58 -1.23 -1.29
C ALA A 125 -0.06 -0.24 -0.30
N VAL A 126 -0.02 -0.54 0.99
CA VAL A 126 -0.51 0.36 2.04
C VAL A 126 0.30 1.66 2.06
N ARG A 127 1.61 1.56 2.02
CA ARG A 127 2.52 2.71 2.02
C ARG A 127 2.26 3.64 0.84
N TYR A 128 2.12 3.10 -0.38
CA TYR A 128 1.80 3.90 -1.56
C TYR A 128 0.48 4.66 -1.40
N SER A 129 -0.53 4.01 -0.85
CA SER A 129 -1.86 4.62 -0.66
C SER A 129 -1.87 5.78 0.35
N ARG A 130 -0.85 5.87 1.21
CA ARG A 130 -0.74 6.89 2.27
C ARG A 130 0.33 7.94 2.02
N GLU A 131 0.91 7.98 0.84
CA GLU A 131 1.97 8.91 0.49
C GLU A 131 1.60 10.39 0.75
N GLU A 132 0.37 10.78 0.45
CA GLU A 132 -0.09 12.15 0.71
C GLU A 132 -0.16 12.48 2.20
N ASP A 133 -0.62 11.52 3.03
CA ASP A 133 -0.65 11.69 4.48
C ASP A 133 0.77 11.87 5.04
N MET A 134 1.73 11.15 4.49
CA MET A 134 3.15 11.27 4.86
C MET A 134 3.75 12.62 4.49
N ARG A 135 3.37 13.19 3.33
CA ARG A 135 3.87 14.49 2.85
C ARG A 135 3.48 15.65 3.75
N HIS A 136 2.28 15.64 4.28
CA HIS A 136 1.81 16.70 5.17
C HIS A 136 2.66 16.83 6.44
N ILE A 137 3.33 15.78 6.86
CA ILE A 137 4.24 15.80 8.01
C ILE A 137 5.59 16.39 7.63
N ARG A 138 6.03 16.23 6.37
CA ARG A 138 7.32 16.75 5.88
C ARG A 138 7.39 18.26 5.78
N VAL A 139 6.27 18.94 5.61
CA VAL A 139 6.19 20.39 5.40
C VAL A 139 6.09 21.15 6.72
N ARG A 140 5.97 20.44 7.81
CA ARG A 140 5.96 21.00 9.16
C ARG A 140 7.32 20.86 9.83
#